data_c4544a75e7d04c1db2971c14301c000c
#
_entry.id   c4544a75e7d04c1db2971c14301c000c
#
_cell.length_a   1.000
_cell.length_b   1.000
_cell.length_c   1.000
_cell.angle_alpha   90.00
_cell.angle_beta   90.00
_cell.angle_gamma   90.00
#
_symmetry.space_group_name_H-M   'P 1'
#
loop_
_entity.id
_entity.type
_entity.pdbx_description
1 polymer ?
#
loop_
_entity_poly.entity_id
_entity_poly.type
_entity_poly.pdbx_seq_one_letter_code
_entity_poly.pdbx_strand_id
1 'polypeptide(L)'
;MQEQMLDLKFMQKMSFKTRKAYVDQIFEKGKDVFGRPFKAYSKDYGEKKRANKFKRQSGGYANKISPVLTGDLKNDTKPFATANSFGIRFAAHGGKVVSLNRSGREMSSENQPFPKKILKTIDQDVGKEISKQFKNKTTKITLGK
;
A
#
# COMPACT_ATOMS: atom_id res chain seq x y z
N MET A 1 16.82 25.73 12.64
CA MET A 1 16.42 24.81 11.56
C MET A 1 16.59 23.38 12.04
N GLN A 2 15.52 22.62 12.10
CA GLN A 2 15.65 21.18 12.40
C GLN A 2 16.19 20.47 11.17
N GLU A 3 17.33 19.81 11.34
CA GLU A 3 17.89 18.95 10.30
C GLU A 3 16.99 17.73 10.11
N GLN A 4 16.51 17.49 8.89
CA GLN A 4 15.72 16.29 8.59
C GLN A 4 16.60 15.06 8.71
N MET A 5 16.20 14.10 9.53
CA MET A 5 16.90 12.82 9.69
C MET A 5 16.71 11.88 8.48
N LEU A 6 15.61 12.04 7.75
CA LEU A 6 15.28 11.23 6.58
C LEU A 6 15.19 12.13 5.36
N ASP A 7 15.95 11.80 4.33
CA ASP A 7 15.94 12.56 3.08
C ASP A 7 14.79 12.14 2.15
N LEU A 8 14.50 12.99 1.15
CA LEU A 8 13.43 12.74 0.19
C LEU A 8 13.67 11.45 -0.60
N LYS A 9 14.90 11.12 -0.92
CA LYS A 9 15.26 9.89 -1.66
C LYS A 9 14.89 8.65 -0.87
N PHE A 10 15.16 8.63 0.43
CA PHE A 10 14.71 7.57 1.33
C PHE A 10 13.19 7.49 1.40
N MET A 11 12.50 8.63 1.55
CA MET A 11 11.04 8.69 1.58
C MET A 11 10.41 8.15 0.29
N GLN A 12 10.97 8.49 -0.86
CA GLN A 12 10.55 7.95 -2.16
C GLN A 12 10.74 6.43 -2.23
N LYS A 13 11.89 5.92 -1.82
CA LYS A 13 12.17 4.48 -1.77
C LYS A 13 11.13 3.76 -0.90
N MET A 14 10.81 4.31 0.26
CA MET A 14 9.81 3.73 1.17
C MET A 14 8.40 3.76 0.59
N SER A 15 8.03 4.81 -0.14
CA SER A 15 6.73 4.89 -0.80
C SER A 15 6.55 3.81 -1.87
N PHE A 16 7.54 3.56 -2.69
CA PHE A 16 7.52 2.49 -3.69
C PHE A 16 7.45 1.10 -3.04
N LYS A 17 8.21 0.88 -1.98
CA LYS A 17 8.21 -0.38 -1.23
C LYS A 17 6.85 -0.65 -0.59
N THR A 18 6.26 0.37 0.02
CA THR A 18 4.92 0.31 0.62
C THR A 18 3.86 0.01 -0.43
N ARG A 19 3.88 0.70 -1.57
CA ARG A 19 2.96 0.44 -2.67
C ARG A 19 3.06 -1.00 -3.17
N LYS A 20 4.26 -1.49 -3.43
CA LYS A 20 4.48 -2.85 -3.92
C LYS A 20 3.88 -3.89 -2.96
N ALA A 21 4.16 -3.76 -1.67
CA ALA A 21 3.66 -4.68 -0.65
C ALA A 21 2.13 -4.60 -0.48
N TYR A 22 1.57 -3.39 -0.55
CA TYR A 22 0.13 -3.16 -0.48
C TYR A 22 -0.60 -3.78 -1.68
N VAL A 23 -0.11 -3.52 -2.89
CA VAL A 23 -0.68 -4.10 -4.13
C VAL A 23 -0.65 -5.62 -4.08
N ASP A 24 0.45 -6.20 -3.64
CA ASP A 24 0.58 -7.66 -3.51
C ASP A 24 -0.47 -8.24 -2.56
N GLN A 25 -0.66 -7.66 -1.39
CA GLN A 25 -1.63 -8.18 -0.42
C GLN A 25 -3.08 -7.97 -0.86
N ILE A 26 -3.44 -6.74 -1.23
CA ILE A 26 -4.83 -6.36 -1.51
C ILE A 26 -5.30 -6.88 -2.86
N PHE A 27 -4.53 -6.66 -3.92
CA PHE A 27 -4.97 -6.95 -5.29
C PHE A 27 -4.53 -8.33 -5.77
N GLU A 28 -3.31 -8.75 -5.49
CA GLU A 28 -2.80 -10.03 -5.98
C GLU A 28 -3.25 -11.20 -5.09
N LYS A 29 -3.12 -11.09 -3.78
CA LYS A 29 -3.52 -12.13 -2.83
C LYS A 29 -4.99 -12.10 -2.42
N GLY A 30 -5.71 -11.01 -2.72
CA GLY A 30 -7.12 -10.87 -2.37
C GLY A 30 -7.39 -10.88 -0.88
N LYS A 31 -6.51 -10.25 -0.09
CA LYS A 31 -6.66 -10.11 1.36
C LYS A 31 -6.90 -8.65 1.74
N ASP A 32 -7.76 -8.44 2.72
CA ASP A 32 -8.04 -7.10 3.24
C ASP A 32 -6.84 -6.54 4.04
N VAL A 33 -6.98 -5.32 4.53
CA VAL A 33 -5.93 -4.64 5.32
C VAL A 33 -5.55 -5.39 6.59
N PHE A 34 -6.45 -6.21 7.13
CA PHE A 34 -6.22 -7.05 8.32
C PHE A 34 -5.65 -8.44 7.98
N GLY A 35 -5.43 -8.74 6.71
CA GLY A 35 -4.91 -10.03 6.25
C GLY A 35 -5.96 -11.12 6.10
N ARG A 36 -7.24 -10.80 6.22
CA ARG A 36 -8.35 -11.74 6.01
C ARG A 36 -8.68 -11.84 4.53
N PRO A 37 -9.08 -13.01 4.01
CA PRO A 37 -9.61 -13.12 2.65
C PRO A 37 -10.79 -12.16 2.45
N PHE A 38 -10.88 -11.54 1.29
CA PHE A 38 -12.05 -10.73 0.95
C PHE A 38 -13.33 -11.57 0.93
N LYS A 39 -14.43 -10.96 1.37
CA LYS A 39 -15.75 -11.56 1.31
C LYS A 39 -16.06 -12.02 -0.11
N ALA A 40 -16.62 -13.23 -0.25
CA ALA A 40 -17.05 -13.77 -1.52
C ALA A 40 -18.02 -12.82 -2.25
N TYR A 41 -17.98 -12.85 -3.56
CA TYR A 41 -18.94 -12.14 -4.39
C TYR A 41 -20.34 -12.78 -4.30
N SER A 42 -21.37 -12.01 -4.64
CA SER A 42 -22.67 -12.61 -4.93
C SER A 42 -22.52 -13.62 -6.06
N LYS A 43 -23.41 -14.62 -6.08
CA LYS A 43 -23.37 -15.69 -7.09
C LYS A 43 -23.35 -15.13 -8.51
N ASP A 44 -24.29 -14.23 -8.81
CA ASP A 44 -24.42 -13.60 -10.14
C ASP A 44 -23.17 -12.83 -10.57
N TYR A 45 -22.63 -11.97 -9.68
CA TYR A 45 -21.41 -11.22 -9.97
C TYR A 45 -20.20 -12.14 -10.16
N GLY A 46 -20.05 -13.14 -9.29
CA GLY A 46 -18.95 -14.10 -9.37
C GLY A 46 -18.98 -14.92 -10.64
N GLU A 47 -20.14 -15.38 -11.07
CA GLU A 47 -20.31 -16.11 -12.34
C GLU A 47 -19.97 -15.25 -13.56
N LYS A 48 -20.46 -14.00 -13.59
CA LYS A 48 -20.14 -13.05 -14.67
C LYS A 48 -18.65 -12.74 -14.72
N LYS A 49 -18.01 -12.58 -13.58
CA LYS A 49 -16.56 -12.31 -13.51
C LYS A 49 -15.75 -13.51 -14.00
N ARG A 50 -16.07 -14.73 -13.56
CA ARG A 50 -15.40 -15.96 -14.04
C ARG A 50 -15.58 -16.16 -15.54
N ALA A 51 -16.76 -15.83 -16.05
CA ALA A 51 -17.06 -15.94 -17.48
C ALA A 51 -16.51 -14.78 -18.32
N ASN A 52 -15.80 -13.84 -17.72
CA ASN A 52 -15.21 -12.66 -18.37
C ASN A 52 -16.25 -11.80 -19.13
N LYS A 53 -17.44 -11.65 -18.55
CA LYS A 53 -18.59 -10.97 -19.18
C LYS A 53 -18.63 -9.47 -18.92
N PHE A 54 -17.76 -8.93 -18.07
CA PHE A 54 -17.71 -7.49 -17.84
C PHE A 54 -16.88 -6.77 -18.89
N LYS A 55 -17.35 -5.61 -19.30
CA LYS A 55 -16.65 -4.75 -20.26
C LYS A 55 -15.28 -4.33 -19.69
N ARG A 56 -14.23 -4.39 -20.51
CA ARG A 56 -12.87 -4.03 -20.12
C ARG A 56 -12.31 -4.83 -18.93
N GLN A 57 -12.80 -6.05 -18.72
CA GLN A 57 -12.32 -6.87 -17.62
C GLN A 57 -10.84 -7.21 -17.80
N SER A 58 -10.05 -7.00 -16.72
CA SER A 58 -8.63 -7.35 -16.69
C SER A 58 -8.41 -8.86 -16.66
N GLY A 59 -7.54 -9.36 -17.52
CA GLY A 59 -7.15 -10.77 -17.52
C GLY A 59 -6.41 -11.17 -16.25
N GLY A 60 -6.43 -12.45 -15.91
CA GLY A 60 -5.75 -13.01 -14.75
C GLY A 60 -6.46 -12.85 -13.41
N TYR A 61 -7.58 -12.12 -13.34
CA TYR A 61 -8.36 -11.92 -12.11
C TYR A 61 -9.76 -12.53 -12.15
N ALA A 62 -10.13 -13.22 -13.23
CA ALA A 62 -11.47 -13.79 -13.38
C ALA A 62 -11.84 -14.74 -12.24
N ASN A 63 -10.90 -15.57 -11.81
CA ASN A 63 -11.08 -16.57 -10.76
C ASN A 63 -10.62 -16.10 -9.37
N LYS A 64 -10.25 -14.82 -9.23
CA LYS A 64 -9.78 -14.25 -7.95
C LYS A 64 -10.85 -13.41 -7.29
N ILE A 65 -10.99 -13.57 -5.99
CA ILE A 65 -11.76 -12.64 -5.15
C ILE A 65 -10.80 -11.53 -4.74
N SER A 66 -10.74 -10.49 -5.56
CA SER A 66 -9.90 -9.31 -5.30
C SER A 66 -10.57 -8.07 -5.89
N PRO A 67 -10.24 -6.85 -5.41
CA PRO A 67 -10.87 -5.63 -5.93
C PRO A 67 -10.32 -5.22 -7.31
N VAL A 68 -10.08 -6.21 -8.17
CA VAL A 68 -9.66 -5.99 -9.56
C VAL A 68 -10.74 -6.50 -10.49
N LEU A 69 -11.35 -5.59 -11.23
CA LEU A 69 -12.20 -5.91 -12.37
C LEU A 69 -11.55 -5.43 -13.67
N THR A 70 -11.39 -4.13 -13.83
CA THR A 70 -10.73 -3.53 -15.00
C THR A 70 -9.24 -3.24 -14.78
N GLY A 71 -8.77 -3.30 -13.55
CA GLY A 71 -7.41 -2.90 -13.18
C GLY A 71 -7.26 -1.40 -12.86
N ASP A 72 -8.28 -0.60 -13.10
CA ASP A 72 -8.20 0.86 -12.92
C ASP A 72 -7.83 1.24 -11.48
N LEU A 73 -8.49 0.63 -10.49
CA LEU A 73 -8.22 0.92 -9.07
C LEU A 73 -6.79 0.52 -8.66
N LYS A 74 -6.33 -0.66 -9.10
CA LYS A 74 -4.96 -1.12 -8.86
C LYS A 74 -3.94 -0.17 -9.48
N ASN A 75 -4.16 0.23 -10.72
CA ASN A 75 -3.27 1.15 -11.44
C ASN A 75 -3.29 2.56 -10.85
N ASP A 76 -4.41 2.97 -10.26
CA ASP A 76 -4.57 4.26 -9.59
C ASP A 76 -3.93 4.31 -8.20
N THR A 77 -3.52 3.19 -7.65
CA THR A 77 -2.78 3.11 -6.40
C THR A 77 -1.36 3.61 -6.63
N LYS A 78 -1.11 4.88 -6.30
CA LYS A 78 0.17 5.56 -6.57
C LYS A 78 0.99 5.76 -5.30
N PRO A 79 2.32 5.57 -5.37
CA PRO A 79 3.19 5.98 -4.28
C PRO A 79 3.26 7.51 -4.22
N PHE A 80 3.43 8.05 -3.03
CA PHE A 80 3.79 9.46 -2.85
C PHE A 80 4.85 9.62 -1.76
N ALA A 81 5.64 10.67 -1.88
CA ALA A 81 6.60 11.06 -0.85
C ALA A 81 6.76 12.56 -0.82
N THR A 82 6.86 13.09 0.38
CA THR A 82 7.23 14.48 0.65
C THR A 82 8.43 14.51 1.58
N ALA A 83 8.89 15.70 1.93
CA ALA A 83 9.97 15.84 2.92
C ALA A 83 9.63 15.22 4.28
N ASN A 84 8.33 15.17 4.65
CA ASN A 84 7.87 14.78 5.99
C ASN A 84 7.00 13.52 6.01
N SER A 85 6.61 12.98 4.85
CA SER A 85 5.69 11.84 4.78
C SER A 85 5.90 11.00 3.52
N PHE A 86 5.50 9.75 3.61
CA PHE A 86 5.39 8.86 2.45
C PHE A 86 4.19 7.92 2.62
N GLY A 87 3.73 7.36 1.51
CA GLY A 87 2.62 6.43 1.53
C GLY A 87 2.10 6.11 0.14
N ILE A 88 0.83 5.79 0.07
CA ILE A 88 0.10 5.58 -1.18
C ILE A 88 -1.13 6.48 -1.25
N ARG A 89 -1.56 6.79 -2.45
CA ARG A 89 -2.79 7.54 -2.71
C ARG A 89 -3.55 6.94 -3.88
N PHE A 90 -4.86 7.19 -3.89
CA PHE A 90 -5.75 6.88 -5.00
C PHE A 90 -6.11 8.19 -5.68
N ALA A 91 -5.50 8.46 -6.84
CA ALA A 91 -5.60 9.76 -7.50
C ALA A 91 -7.02 10.05 -8.03
N ALA A 92 -7.71 9.05 -8.59
CA ALA A 92 -9.02 9.22 -9.24
C ALA A 92 -10.12 8.30 -8.66
N HIS A 93 -9.76 7.22 -7.99
CA HIS A 93 -10.68 6.15 -7.62
C HIS A 93 -10.88 5.98 -6.11
N GLY A 94 -10.57 7.01 -5.32
CA GLY A 94 -10.74 6.99 -3.86
C GLY A 94 -12.16 6.66 -3.41
N GLY A 95 -13.19 7.09 -4.15
CA GLY A 95 -14.58 6.74 -3.89
C GLY A 95 -14.87 5.25 -3.94
N LYS A 96 -14.19 4.50 -4.80
CA LYS A 96 -14.29 3.03 -4.86
C LYS A 96 -13.74 2.38 -3.59
N VAL A 97 -12.65 2.90 -3.04
CA VAL A 97 -12.07 2.43 -1.77
C VAL A 97 -13.08 2.62 -0.64
N VAL A 98 -13.70 3.79 -0.55
CA VAL A 98 -14.74 4.07 0.45
C VAL A 98 -15.91 3.09 0.32
N SER A 99 -16.39 2.83 -0.90
CA SER A 99 -17.46 1.87 -1.16
C SER A 99 -17.10 0.44 -0.77
N LEU A 100 -15.87 0.02 -1.07
CA LEU A 100 -15.36 -1.30 -0.70
C LEU A 100 -15.27 -1.46 0.82
N ASN A 101 -14.75 -0.45 1.51
CA ASN A 101 -14.69 -0.45 2.98
C ASN A 101 -16.09 -0.57 3.59
N ARG A 102 -17.06 0.20 3.10
CA ARG A 102 -18.46 0.13 3.56
C ARG A 102 -19.12 -1.23 3.30
N SER A 103 -18.72 -1.92 2.26
CA SER A 103 -19.24 -3.26 1.92
C SER A 103 -18.57 -4.39 2.70
N GLY A 104 -17.69 -4.08 3.65
CA GLY A 104 -16.94 -5.06 4.43
C GLY A 104 -15.70 -5.62 3.73
N ARG A 105 -15.29 -5.03 2.63
CA ARG A 105 -14.01 -5.31 1.94
C ARG A 105 -13.01 -4.22 2.28
N GLU A 106 -12.43 -4.31 3.46
CA GLU A 106 -11.63 -3.23 4.03
C GLU A 106 -10.24 -3.14 3.40
N MET A 107 -10.08 -2.15 2.56
CA MET A 107 -8.82 -1.83 1.91
C MET A 107 -7.93 -0.93 2.78
N SER A 108 -8.52 -0.19 3.69
CA SER A 108 -7.85 0.68 4.66
C SER A 108 -8.76 0.92 5.86
N SER A 109 -8.18 1.21 7.02
CA SER A 109 -8.89 1.56 8.24
C SER A 109 -8.16 2.69 8.97
N GLU A 110 -8.88 3.54 9.69
CA GLU A 110 -8.26 4.62 10.49
C GLU A 110 -7.25 4.06 11.50
N ASN A 111 -7.60 2.95 12.14
CA ASN A 111 -6.74 2.32 13.15
C ASN A 111 -5.65 1.43 12.54
N GLN A 112 -5.79 1.03 11.30
CA GLN A 112 -4.83 0.21 10.57
C GLN A 112 -4.83 0.59 9.09
N PRO A 113 -4.17 1.69 8.71
CA PRO A 113 -4.18 2.19 7.32
C PRO A 113 -3.47 1.23 6.35
N PHE A 114 -2.52 0.45 6.86
CA PHE A 114 -1.79 -0.57 6.10
C PHE A 114 -1.79 -1.91 6.83
N PRO A 115 -1.59 -3.02 6.11
CA PRO A 115 -1.39 -4.33 6.72
C PRO A 115 -0.26 -4.32 7.77
N LYS A 116 -0.44 -5.02 8.88
CA LYS A 116 0.54 -5.08 9.99
C LYS A 116 1.95 -5.45 9.53
N LYS A 117 2.06 -6.36 8.57
CA LYS A 117 3.36 -6.77 8.03
C LYS A 117 4.08 -5.62 7.35
N ILE A 118 3.34 -4.78 6.61
CA ILE A 118 3.88 -3.58 5.96
C ILE A 118 4.31 -2.56 7.01
N LEU A 119 3.47 -2.29 8.00
CA LEU A 119 3.79 -1.37 9.10
C LEU A 119 5.04 -1.80 9.84
N LYS A 120 5.17 -3.10 10.17
CA LYS A 120 6.37 -3.65 10.81
C LYS A 120 7.63 -3.44 9.96
N THR A 121 7.54 -3.68 8.65
CA THR A 121 8.65 -3.47 7.73
C THR A 121 9.04 -2.00 7.66
N ILE A 122 8.07 -1.09 7.60
CA ILE A 122 8.28 0.35 7.63
C ILE A 122 9.03 0.75 8.90
N ASP A 123 8.56 0.34 10.06
CA ASP A 123 9.18 0.65 11.35
C ASP A 123 10.63 0.17 11.40
N GLN A 124 10.90 -1.04 10.92
CA GLN A 124 12.26 -1.60 10.87
C GLN A 124 13.17 -0.80 9.93
N ASP A 125 12.70 -0.47 8.74
CA ASP A 125 13.51 0.25 7.75
C ASP A 125 13.77 1.70 8.18
N VAL A 126 12.77 2.37 8.73
CA VAL A 126 12.92 3.72 9.29
C VAL A 126 13.86 3.71 10.47
N GLY A 127 13.72 2.75 11.38
CA GLY A 127 14.60 2.61 12.55
C GLY A 127 16.06 2.37 12.15
N LYS A 128 16.32 1.54 11.15
CA LYS A 128 17.67 1.32 10.60
C LYS A 128 18.27 2.59 10.00
N GLU A 129 17.49 3.34 9.23
CA GLU A 129 17.95 4.59 8.61
C GLU A 129 18.26 5.65 9.66
N ILE A 130 17.41 5.82 10.67
CA ILE A 130 17.66 6.73 11.78
C ILE A 130 18.94 6.34 12.53
N SER A 131 19.12 5.06 12.86
CA SER A 131 20.33 4.57 13.53
C SER A 131 21.59 4.84 12.71
N LYS A 132 21.53 4.65 11.39
CA LYS A 132 22.63 4.95 10.47
C LYS A 132 22.99 6.44 10.48
N GLN A 133 21.99 7.32 10.44
CA GLN A 133 22.18 8.76 10.51
C GLN A 133 22.82 9.18 11.83
N PHE A 134 22.40 8.61 12.95
CA PHE A 134 23.01 8.86 14.28
C PHE A 134 24.47 8.45 14.34
N LYS A 135 24.81 7.25 13.86
CA LYS A 135 26.20 6.78 13.80
C LYS A 135 27.09 7.72 12.98
N ASN A 136 26.61 8.16 11.81
CA ASN A 136 27.35 9.08 10.95
C ASN A 136 27.58 10.43 11.65
N LYS A 137 26.58 10.99 12.33
CA LYS A 137 26.72 12.24 13.10
C LYS A 137 27.70 12.11 14.26
N THR A 138 27.62 11.04 15.03
CA THR A 138 28.55 10.78 16.14
C THR A 138 29.99 10.65 15.64
N THR A 139 30.21 9.94 14.54
CA THR A 139 31.54 9.80 13.92
C THR A 139 32.09 11.17 13.48
N LYS A 140 31.28 12.02 12.86
CA LYS A 140 31.69 13.37 12.45
C LYS A 140 32.08 14.25 13.66
N ILE A 141 31.32 14.20 14.75
CA ILE A 141 31.63 14.94 15.99
C ILE A 141 32.96 14.47 16.58
N THR A 142 33.20 13.17 16.62
CA THR A 142 34.44 12.58 17.15
C THR A 142 35.66 12.97 16.31
N LEU A 143 35.52 12.98 14.96
CA LEU A 143 36.59 13.37 14.03
C LEU A 143 36.86 14.88 14.01
N GLY A 144 35.91 15.68 14.45
CA GLY A 144 36.03 17.17 14.52
C GLY A 144 36.79 17.70 15.73
N LYS A 145 37.35 16.82 16.56
CA LYS A 145 38.20 17.21 17.67
C LYS A 145 39.68 17.36 17.23
#